data_f4a10972efa16d74c34e18eda1c02ed6
#
_entry.id   f4a10972efa16d74c34e18eda1c02ed6
#
_cell.length_a   1.000
_cell.length_b   1.000
_cell.length_c   1.000
_cell.angle_alpha   90.00
_cell.angle_beta   90.00
_cell.angle_gamma   90.00
#
_symmetry.space_group_name_H-M   'P 1'
#
loop_
_entity.id
_entity.type
_entity.pdbx_description
1 polymer ?
#
loop_
_entity_poly.entity_id
_entity_poly.type
_entity_poly.pdbx_seq_one_letter_code
_entity_poly.pdbx_strand_id
1 'polypeptide(L)'
;MSILISDFDGTVTRYDFFDRVRKRWPFPPQDDPWEKFVAGEITHFQALAEIFACIRTTEADLLELADSTELDASFAKSARVLQDRGWEIVIASAGCDWYIKYLLNKAGVSVPIHANPGTFDPERGLEMSLPEHSPFFSPTKGVNKVAIVRDALSRSDRVAFAGDGRPDLKPALLVRPQLRFARGWLGEALTERGEKFHPFERWSQIADQLQNA
;
A
#
# COMPACT_ATOMS: atom_id res chain seq x y z
N MET A 1 -15.32 14.85 10.76
CA MET A 1 -14.27 14.58 9.76
C MET A 1 -14.25 13.10 9.51
N SER A 2 -14.19 12.63 8.25
CA SER A 2 -14.09 11.20 7.93
C SER A 2 -12.69 10.89 7.45
N ILE A 3 -12.16 9.68 7.71
CA ILE A 3 -10.78 9.32 7.35
C ILE A 3 -10.80 8.02 6.56
N LEU A 4 -10.15 8.00 5.40
CA LEU A 4 -9.89 6.79 4.62
C LEU A 4 -8.41 6.45 4.67
N ILE A 5 -8.07 5.34 5.31
CA ILE A 5 -6.74 4.75 5.27
C ILE A 5 -6.71 3.76 4.11
N SER A 6 -5.84 4.00 3.14
CA SER A 6 -5.71 3.16 1.96
C SER A 6 -4.31 2.57 1.86
N ASP A 7 -4.22 1.29 1.61
CA ASP A 7 -3.02 0.70 1.04
C ASP A 7 -2.77 1.29 -0.36
N PHE A 8 -1.58 1.07 -0.92
CA PHE A 8 -1.19 1.60 -2.21
C PHE A 8 -1.05 0.52 -3.28
N ASP A 9 -0.09 -0.36 -3.13
CA ASP A 9 0.19 -1.44 -4.08
C ASP A 9 -0.96 -2.45 -4.09
N GLY A 10 -1.40 -2.86 -5.28
CA GLY A 10 -2.56 -3.74 -5.40
C GLY A 10 -3.90 -3.13 -4.93
N THR A 11 -3.93 -1.89 -4.45
CA THR A 11 -5.11 -1.19 -3.95
C THR A 11 -5.39 0.08 -4.76
N VAL A 12 -4.53 1.10 -4.71
CA VAL A 12 -4.58 2.30 -5.57
C VAL A 12 -4.05 1.96 -6.97
N THR A 13 -3.02 1.15 -7.03
CA THR A 13 -2.55 0.53 -8.27
C THR A 13 -3.23 -0.82 -8.50
N ARG A 14 -3.26 -1.26 -9.75
CA ARG A 14 -3.79 -2.57 -10.11
C ARG A 14 -2.88 -3.71 -9.71
N TYR A 15 -1.57 -3.49 -9.79
CA TYR A 15 -0.53 -4.48 -9.54
C TYR A 15 0.45 -3.99 -8.49
N ASP A 16 1.04 -4.93 -7.76
CA ASP A 16 2.11 -4.67 -6.82
C ASP A 16 3.42 -4.30 -7.53
N PHE A 17 4.13 -3.29 -7.00
CA PHE A 17 5.42 -2.91 -7.52
C PHE A 17 6.47 -4.00 -7.29
N PHE A 18 6.47 -4.66 -6.12
CA PHE A 18 7.42 -5.74 -5.85
C PHE A 18 7.25 -6.93 -6.81
N ASP A 19 6.02 -7.25 -7.23
CA ASP A 19 5.76 -8.28 -8.22
C ASP A 19 6.31 -7.91 -9.61
N ARG A 20 6.23 -6.60 -9.98
CA ARG A 20 6.85 -6.11 -11.21
C ARG A 20 8.37 -6.23 -11.16
N VAL A 21 8.98 -5.90 -10.01
CA VAL A 21 10.42 -6.05 -9.78
C VAL A 21 10.82 -7.52 -9.89
N ARG A 22 10.16 -8.43 -9.17
CA ARG A 22 10.47 -9.87 -9.21
C ARG A 22 10.33 -10.49 -10.61
N LYS A 23 9.37 -10.04 -11.41
CA LYS A 23 9.24 -10.46 -12.81
C LYS A 23 10.38 -9.96 -13.70
N ARG A 24 10.87 -8.77 -13.45
CA ARG A 24 11.94 -8.16 -14.25
C ARG A 24 13.32 -8.69 -13.84
N TRP A 25 13.53 -8.91 -12.55
CA TRP A 25 14.77 -9.43 -11.94
C TRP A 25 14.43 -10.65 -11.07
N PRO A 26 14.25 -11.84 -11.68
CA PRO A 26 13.84 -13.04 -10.95
C PRO A 26 14.99 -13.58 -10.09
N PHE A 27 14.65 -14.02 -8.89
CA PHE A 27 15.58 -14.75 -8.02
C PHE A 27 15.54 -16.25 -8.34
N PRO A 28 16.67 -16.98 -8.15
CA PRO A 28 16.61 -18.43 -8.03
C PRO A 28 15.68 -18.84 -6.88
N PRO A 29 14.87 -19.90 -7.02
CA PRO A 29 13.85 -20.25 -6.01
C PRO A 29 14.39 -20.36 -4.57
N GLN A 30 15.61 -20.90 -4.39
CA GLN A 30 16.25 -21.04 -3.09
C GLN A 30 16.70 -19.72 -2.45
N ASP A 31 16.86 -18.66 -3.27
CA ASP A 31 17.38 -17.36 -2.86
C ASP A 31 16.28 -16.29 -2.81
N ASP A 32 15.04 -16.64 -3.21
CA ASP A 32 13.94 -15.69 -3.29
C ASP A 32 13.59 -15.12 -1.91
N PRO A 33 13.77 -13.81 -1.68
CA PRO A 33 13.48 -13.20 -0.39
C PRO A 33 12.00 -13.29 0.01
N TRP A 34 11.10 -13.34 -0.96
CA TRP A 34 9.68 -13.49 -0.68
C TRP A 34 9.34 -14.87 -0.12
N GLU A 35 9.94 -15.93 -0.66
CA GLU A 35 9.76 -17.28 -0.15
C GLU A 35 10.35 -17.42 1.26
N LYS A 36 11.51 -16.80 1.53
CA LYS A 36 12.11 -16.74 2.89
C LYS A 36 11.16 -16.03 3.88
N PHE A 37 10.51 -14.93 3.45
CA PHE A 37 9.51 -14.27 4.28
C PHE A 37 8.29 -15.18 4.54
N VAL A 38 7.78 -15.85 3.52
CA VAL A 38 6.64 -16.77 3.67
C VAL A 38 6.98 -17.95 4.60
N ALA A 39 8.23 -18.43 4.56
CA ALA A 39 8.76 -19.44 5.48
C ALA A 39 9.01 -18.90 6.91
N GLY A 40 8.94 -17.59 7.12
CA GLY A 40 9.17 -16.94 8.42
C GLY A 40 10.66 -16.77 8.79
N GLU A 41 11.55 -16.92 7.83
CA GLU A 41 13.01 -16.79 8.03
C GLU A 41 13.46 -15.34 8.12
N ILE A 42 12.81 -14.45 7.38
CA ILE A 42 13.08 -13.01 7.39
C ILE A 42 11.78 -12.22 7.57
N THR A 43 11.91 -10.94 7.92
CA THR A 43 10.77 -10.04 8.08
C THR A 43 10.24 -9.58 6.73
N HIS A 44 9.00 -9.09 6.70
CA HIS A 44 8.41 -8.49 5.49
C HIS A 44 9.24 -7.32 4.95
N PHE A 45 9.74 -6.45 5.83
CA PHE A 45 10.61 -5.34 5.43
C PHE A 45 11.90 -5.84 4.78
N GLN A 46 12.56 -6.85 5.38
CA GLN A 46 13.79 -7.43 4.82
C GLN A 46 13.56 -8.02 3.43
N ALA A 47 12.44 -8.74 3.23
CA ALA A 47 12.11 -9.30 1.93
C ALA A 47 11.98 -8.22 0.85
N LEU A 48 11.21 -7.15 1.12
CA LEU A 48 11.06 -6.06 0.17
C LEU A 48 12.39 -5.30 -0.05
N ALA A 49 13.16 -5.06 1.00
CA ALA A 49 14.46 -4.38 0.89
C ALA A 49 15.45 -5.17 0.01
N GLU A 50 15.52 -6.49 0.18
CA GLU A 50 16.35 -7.36 -0.65
C GLU A 50 15.86 -7.40 -2.11
N ILE A 51 14.55 -7.48 -2.34
CA ILE A 51 13.96 -7.46 -3.68
C ILE A 51 14.26 -6.14 -4.39
N PHE A 52 14.14 -5.01 -3.71
CA PHE A 52 14.38 -3.70 -4.33
C PHE A 52 15.87 -3.38 -4.49
N ALA A 53 16.70 -3.87 -3.61
CA ALA A 53 18.16 -3.75 -3.73
C ALA A 53 18.75 -4.53 -4.92
N CYS A 54 18.02 -5.47 -5.53
CA CYS A 54 18.49 -6.18 -6.73
C CYS A 54 18.29 -5.41 -8.04
N ILE A 55 17.57 -4.30 -8.03
CA ILE A 55 17.27 -3.50 -9.22
C ILE A 55 18.58 -2.94 -9.81
N ARG A 56 18.83 -3.23 -11.10
CA ARG A 56 19.96 -2.69 -11.86
C ARG A 56 19.44 -2.13 -13.16
N THR A 57 19.21 -0.83 -13.18
CA THR A 57 18.60 -0.15 -14.33
C THR A 57 18.82 1.36 -14.26
N THR A 58 18.32 2.09 -15.24
CA THR A 58 18.26 3.55 -15.20
C THR A 58 17.06 4.02 -14.38
N GLU A 59 17.10 5.26 -13.89
CA GLU A 59 15.93 5.84 -13.22
C GLU A 59 14.71 5.91 -14.15
N ALA A 60 14.91 6.23 -15.44
CA ALA A 60 13.83 6.27 -16.43
C ALA A 60 13.13 4.91 -16.57
N ASP A 61 13.89 3.81 -16.69
CA ASP A 61 13.31 2.47 -16.78
C ASP A 61 12.59 2.05 -15.49
N LEU A 62 13.10 2.49 -14.32
CA LEU A 62 12.45 2.22 -13.04
C LEU A 62 11.13 2.99 -12.91
N LEU A 63 11.06 4.23 -13.40
CA LEU A 63 9.83 5.01 -13.48
C LEU A 63 8.82 4.36 -14.43
N GLU A 64 9.25 3.83 -15.58
CA GLU A 64 8.38 3.05 -16.47
C GLU A 64 7.86 1.79 -15.78
N LEU A 65 8.69 1.11 -14.99
CA LEU A 65 8.26 -0.04 -14.20
C LEU A 65 7.21 0.38 -13.16
N ALA A 66 7.39 1.51 -12.47
CA ALA A 66 6.40 2.05 -11.56
C ALA A 66 5.08 2.37 -12.29
N ASP A 67 5.12 2.98 -13.46
CA ASP A 67 3.93 3.23 -14.29
C ASP A 67 3.20 1.93 -14.67
N SER A 68 3.94 0.84 -14.89
CA SER A 68 3.37 -0.47 -15.21
C SER A 68 2.53 -1.09 -14.10
N THR A 69 2.56 -0.54 -12.89
CA THR A 69 1.66 -0.94 -11.79
C THR A 69 0.20 -0.52 -12.01
N GLU A 70 -0.06 0.33 -13.01
CA GLU A 70 -1.37 0.80 -13.44
C GLU A 70 -2.15 1.49 -12.29
N LEU A 71 -1.74 2.72 -11.93
CA LEU A 71 -2.53 3.56 -11.04
C LEU A 71 -3.95 3.72 -11.59
N ASP A 72 -4.98 3.60 -10.74
CA ASP A 72 -6.38 3.82 -11.18
C ASP A 72 -6.52 5.17 -11.87
N ALA A 73 -6.88 5.16 -13.15
CA ALA A 73 -6.99 6.37 -13.98
C ALA A 73 -7.98 7.41 -13.43
N SER A 74 -8.93 6.96 -12.60
CA SER A 74 -9.92 7.82 -11.95
C SER A 74 -9.49 8.25 -10.53
N PHE A 75 -8.35 7.76 -10.02
CA PHE A 75 -7.90 7.99 -8.65
C PHE A 75 -7.90 9.47 -8.28
N ALA A 76 -7.23 10.31 -9.08
CA ALA A 76 -7.11 11.75 -8.81
C ALA A 76 -8.47 12.46 -8.72
N LYS A 77 -9.38 12.14 -9.64
CA LYS A 77 -10.75 12.68 -9.63
C LYS A 77 -11.51 12.22 -8.39
N SER A 78 -11.48 10.93 -8.12
CA SER A 78 -12.21 10.31 -7.01
C SER A 78 -11.68 10.77 -5.65
N ALA A 79 -10.35 10.90 -5.50
CA ALA A 79 -9.72 11.44 -4.30
C ALA A 79 -10.17 12.88 -4.02
N ARG A 80 -10.18 13.72 -5.05
CA ARG A 80 -10.62 15.11 -4.95
C ARG A 80 -12.08 15.21 -4.51
N VAL A 81 -12.96 14.39 -5.11
CA VAL A 81 -14.39 14.35 -4.73
C VAL A 81 -14.57 13.93 -3.26
N LEU A 82 -13.79 12.96 -2.75
CA LEU A 82 -13.85 12.60 -1.34
C LEU A 82 -13.34 13.72 -0.43
N GLN A 83 -12.23 14.38 -0.80
CA GLN A 83 -11.68 15.51 -0.05
C GLN A 83 -12.69 16.67 0.03
N ASP A 84 -13.36 17.01 -1.07
CA ASP A 84 -14.40 18.04 -1.12
C ASP A 84 -15.62 17.70 -0.21
N ARG A 85 -15.81 16.41 0.10
CA ARG A 85 -16.83 15.91 1.02
C ARG A 85 -16.31 15.72 2.46
N GLY A 86 -15.14 16.22 2.77
CA GLY A 86 -14.56 16.22 4.12
C GLY A 86 -13.90 14.90 4.53
N TRP A 87 -13.52 14.05 3.56
CA TRP A 87 -12.67 12.89 3.83
C TRP A 87 -11.19 13.28 3.82
N GLU A 88 -10.49 12.96 4.88
CA GLU A 88 -9.03 12.85 4.87
C GLU A 88 -8.66 11.50 4.24
N ILE A 89 -7.77 11.52 3.24
CA ILE A 89 -7.24 10.30 2.63
C ILE A 89 -5.80 10.16 3.06
N VAL A 90 -5.43 8.99 3.60
CA VAL A 90 -4.08 8.68 4.07
C VAL A 90 -3.60 7.41 3.39
N ILE A 91 -2.46 7.45 2.74
CA ILE A 91 -1.79 6.26 2.19
C ILE A 91 -0.96 5.61 3.28
N ALA A 92 -1.16 4.31 3.49
CA ALA A 92 -0.43 3.47 4.44
C ALA A 92 0.12 2.23 3.73
N SER A 93 1.37 2.29 3.26
CA SER A 93 2.00 1.22 2.48
C SER A 93 3.20 0.61 3.21
N ALA A 94 3.41 -0.70 3.03
CA ALA A 94 4.63 -1.37 3.41
C ALA A 94 5.72 -1.28 2.31
N GLY A 95 5.38 -0.71 1.16
CA GLY A 95 6.29 -0.45 0.05
C GLY A 95 7.19 0.77 0.27
N CYS A 96 7.85 1.21 -0.79
CA CYS A 96 8.80 2.32 -0.77
C CYS A 96 8.14 3.63 -1.19
N ASP A 97 8.38 4.70 -0.44
CA ASP A 97 7.82 6.02 -0.71
C ASP A 97 8.33 6.66 -2.01
N TRP A 98 9.48 6.21 -2.53
CA TRP A 98 10.08 6.72 -3.76
C TRP A 98 9.12 6.62 -4.96
N TYR A 99 8.64 5.42 -5.29
CA TYR A 99 7.72 5.23 -6.42
C TYR A 99 6.29 5.68 -6.10
N ILE A 100 5.85 5.59 -4.83
CA ILE A 100 4.54 6.06 -4.40
C ILE A 100 4.42 7.57 -4.62
N LYS A 101 5.41 8.34 -4.17
CA LYS A 101 5.48 9.79 -4.38
C LYS A 101 5.50 10.14 -5.86
N TYR A 102 6.29 9.42 -6.67
CA TYR A 102 6.32 9.62 -8.12
C TYR A 102 4.92 9.46 -8.74
N LEU A 103 4.25 8.35 -8.47
CA LEU A 103 2.94 8.04 -9.05
C LEU A 103 1.86 9.05 -8.60
N LEU A 104 1.85 9.40 -7.32
CA LEU A 104 0.91 10.39 -6.79
C LEU A 104 1.17 11.80 -7.35
N ASN A 105 2.42 12.22 -7.45
CA ASN A 105 2.80 13.51 -8.06
C ASN A 105 2.40 13.56 -9.53
N LYS A 106 2.65 12.49 -10.29
CA LYS A 106 2.25 12.36 -11.70
C LYS A 106 0.73 12.46 -11.87
N ALA A 107 -0.03 11.90 -10.92
CA ALA A 107 -1.50 12.00 -10.89
C ALA A 107 -2.01 13.37 -10.38
N GLY A 108 -1.16 14.24 -9.87
CA GLY A 108 -1.54 15.52 -9.28
C GLY A 108 -2.32 15.38 -7.97
N VAL A 109 -2.00 14.35 -7.17
CA VAL A 109 -2.65 14.07 -5.89
C VAL A 109 -1.67 14.31 -4.75
N SER A 110 -2.11 15.11 -3.78
CA SER A 110 -1.36 15.38 -2.54
C SER A 110 -2.16 14.87 -1.35
N VAL A 111 -1.62 13.84 -0.69
CA VAL A 111 -2.19 13.20 0.50
C VAL A 111 -1.06 12.79 1.45
N PRO A 112 -1.31 12.67 2.76
CA PRO A 112 -0.36 12.07 3.70
C PRO A 112 0.04 10.66 3.28
N ILE A 113 1.34 10.37 3.34
CA ILE A 113 1.93 9.07 3.00
C ILE A 113 2.71 8.54 4.19
N HIS A 114 2.37 7.35 4.65
CA HIS A 114 3.15 6.54 5.57
C HIS A 114 3.65 5.32 4.81
N ALA A 115 4.91 5.36 4.40
CA ALA A 115 5.60 4.30 3.66
C ALA A 115 7.06 4.21 4.10
N ASN A 116 7.78 3.20 3.66
CA ASN A 116 9.20 3.07 3.96
C ASN A 116 10.00 4.07 3.11
N PRO A 117 10.88 4.90 3.70
CA PRO A 117 11.73 5.79 2.95
C PRO A 117 12.67 5.02 2.02
N GLY A 118 12.94 5.58 0.85
CA GLY A 118 13.91 4.98 -0.06
C GLY A 118 14.57 5.97 -0.99
N THR A 119 15.71 5.55 -1.50
CA THR A 119 16.49 6.27 -2.52
C THR A 119 16.91 5.31 -3.61
N PHE A 120 16.89 5.77 -4.84
CA PHE A 120 17.33 4.97 -5.98
C PHE A 120 18.76 5.31 -6.39
N ASP A 121 19.55 4.27 -6.65
CA ASP A 121 20.88 4.35 -7.23
C ASP A 121 21.00 3.26 -8.31
N PRO A 122 21.46 3.56 -9.54
CA PRO A 122 21.51 2.57 -10.63
C PRO A 122 22.38 1.35 -10.34
N GLU A 123 23.40 1.49 -9.47
CA GLU A 123 24.34 0.42 -9.12
C GLU A 123 23.92 -0.35 -7.85
N ARG A 124 23.17 0.29 -6.94
CA ARG A 124 22.76 -0.29 -5.65
C ARG A 124 21.28 -0.66 -5.60
N GLY A 125 20.50 -0.19 -6.57
CA GLY A 125 19.06 -0.44 -6.66
C GLY A 125 18.23 0.58 -5.90
N LEU A 126 17.01 0.19 -5.55
CA LEU A 126 16.12 0.99 -4.71
C LEU A 126 16.33 0.61 -3.24
N GLU A 127 17.15 1.40 -2.56
CA GLU A 127 17.53 1.16 -1.16
C GLU A 127 16.43 1.69 -0.23
N MET A 128 15.76 0.78 0.49
CA MET A 128 14.76 1.12 1.51
C MET A 128 15.41 1.22 2.89
N SER A 129 14.90 2.15 3.70
CA SER A 129 15.24 2.26 5.12
C SER A 129 13.98 2.18 6.00
N LEU A 130 14.19 1.83 7.26
CA LEU A 130 13.12 1.82 8.24
C LEU A 130 12.75 3.25 8.65
N PRO A 131 11.46 3.59 8.76
CA PRO A 131 11.00 4.93 9.17
C PRO A 131 11.07 5.10 10.71
N GLU A 132 12.26 4.96 11.31
CA GLU A 132 12.45 4.90 12.77
C GLU A 132 11.92 6.13 13.53
N HIS A 133 11.86 7.30 12.88
CA HIS A 133 11.32 8.53 13.47
C HIS A 133 9.79 8.65 13.30
N SER A 134 9.15 7.72 12.59
CA SER A 134 7.69 7.73 12.44
C SER A 134 7.00 7.25 13.72
N PRO A 135 5.90 7.91 14.16
CA PRO A 135 5.08 7.40 15.26
C PRO A 135 4.40 6.06 14.91
N PHE A 136 4.42 5.68 13.63
CA PHE A 136 3.85 4.43 13.11
C PHE A 136 4.95 3.43 12.70
N PHE A 137 6.12 3.53 13.28
CA PHE A 137 7.23 2.61 13.00
C PHE A 137 6.95 1.18 13.47
N SER A 138 7.42 0.23 12.68
CA SER A 138 7.46 -1.20 13.00
C SER A 138 8.78 -1.81 12.57
N PRO A 139 9.54 -2.47 13.47
CA PRO A 139 10.85 -3.05 13.13
C PRO A 139 10.76 -4.21 12.13
N THR A 140 9.59 -4.83 11.98
CA THR A 140 9.40 -5.98 11.09
C THR A 140 8.70 -5.66 9.76
N LYS A 141 8.00 -4.52 9.69
CA LYS A 141 7.21 -4.12 8.50
C LYS A 141 7.58 -2.74 7.98
N GLY A 142 8.40 -1.99 8.73
CA GLY A 142 8.64 -0.57 8.52
C GLY A 142 7.44 0.26 8.98
N VAL A 143 6.29 0.11 8.35
CA VAL A 143 5.06 0.85 8.67
C VAL A 143 4.05 -0.03 9.42
N ASN A 144 3.52 0.48 10.53
CA ASN A 144 2.48 -0.15 11.34
C ASN A 144 1.09 0.36 10.97
N LYS A 145 0.45 -0.26 9.98
CA LYS A 145 -0.89 0.11 9.52
C LYS A 145 -1.95 0.01 10.65
N VAL A 146 -1.77 -0.91 11.62
CA VAL A 146 -2.66 -1.01 12.79
C VAL A 146 -2.58 0.25 13.66
N ALA A 147 -1.38 0.79 13.88
CA ALA A 147 -1.20 2.02 14.65
C ALA A 147 -1.81 3.22 13.92
N ILE A 148 -1.68 3.30 12.58
CA ILE A 148 -2.30 4.35 11.76
C ILE A 148 -3.83 4.32 11.88
N VAL A 149 -4.44 3.13 11.76
CA VAL A 149 -5.90 3.00 11.89
C VAL A 149 -6.36 3.34 13.31
N ARG A 150 -5.63 2.94 14.35
CA ARG A 150 -5.95 3.30 15.75
C ARG A 150 -5.87 4.81 15.99
N ASP A 151 -4.85 5.47 15.45
CA ASP A 151 -4.73 6.92 15.49
C ASP A 151 -5.94 7.58 14.80
N ALA A 152 -6.29 7.13 13.60
CA ALA A 152 -7.46 7.63 12.90
C ALA A 152 -8.76 7.44 13.69
N LEU A 153 -8.96 6.26 14.31
CA LEU A 153 -10.12 5.97 15.17
C LEU A 153 -10.15 6.83 16.44
N SER A 154 -9.02 7.30 16.94
CA SER A 154 -8.99 8.24 18.07
C SER A 154 -9.42 9.66 17.68
N ARG A 155 -9.34 10.00 16.38
CA ARG A 155 -9.67 11.32 15.80
C ARG A 155 -11.07 11.36 15.16
N SER A 156 -11.63 10.20 14.80
CA SER A 156 -12.89 10.12 14.07
C SER A 156 -13.63 8.80 14.31
N ASP A 157 -14.95 8.88 14.48
CA ASP A 157 -15.84 7.70 14.53
C ASP A 157 -16.12 7.10 13.13
N ARG A 158 -15.73 7.80 12.07
CA ARG A 158 -15.94 7.41 10.68
C ARG A 158 -14.61 7.19 9.97
N VAL A 159 -14.02 6.01 10.22
CA VAL A 159 -12.76 5.56 9.61
C VAL A 159 -13.01 4.40 8.68
N ALA A 160 -12.63 4.55 7.41
CA ALA A 160 -12.63 3.50 6.40
C ALA A 160 -11.21 2.97 6.18
N PHE A 161 -11.13 1.69 5.79
CA PHE A 161 -9.87 1.05 5.41
C PHE A 161 -10.04 0.33 4.06
N ALA A 162 -9.04 0.46 3.20
CA ALA A 162 -8.95 -0.22 1.92
C ALA A 162 -7.60 -0.93 1.78
N GLY A 163 -7.61 -2.18 1.32
CA GLY A 163 -6.40 -2.97 1.13
C GLY A 163 -6.65 -4.25 0.34
N ASP A 164 -5.57 -4.97 0.05
CA ASP A 164 -5.62 -6.21 -0.76
C ASP A 164 -4.73 -7.33 -0.22
N GLY A 165 -3.71 -7.02 0.58
CA GLY A 165 -2.64 -7.93 0.97
C GLY A 165 -2.68 -8.44 2.42
N ARG A 166 -1.69 -9.30 2.75
CA ARG A 166 -1.53 -9.87 4.09
C ARG A 166 -1.34 -8.83 5.21
N PRO A 167 -0.59 -7.73 5.00
CA PRO A 167 -0.42 -6.69 6.02
C PRO A 167 -1.71 -5.98 6.42
N ASP A 168 -2.75 -6.08 5.58
CA ASP A 168 -3.99 -5.32 5.70
C ASP A 168 -5.06 -5.98 6.57
N LEU A 169 -4.93 -7.28 6.84
CA LEU A 169 -5.95 -8.02 7.58
C LEU A 169 -6.22 -7.43 8.97
N LYS A 170 -5.16 -7.20 9.75
CA LYS A 170 -5.32 -6.67 11.12
C LYS A 170 -5.89 -5.25 11.14
N PRO A 171 -5.40 -4.28 10.33
CA PRO A 171 -6.01 -2.94 10.28
C PRO A 171 -7.43 -2.96 9.74
N ALA A 172 -7.76 -3.78 8.72
CA ALA A 172 -9.12 -3.91 8.19
C ALA A 172 -10.14 -4.38 9.25
N LEU A 173 -9.73 -5.27 10.16
CA LEU A 173 -10.59 -5.76 11.23
C LEU A 173 -10.89 -4.71 12.32
N LEU A 174 -10.17 -3.59 12.38
CA LEU A 174 -10.41 -2.51 13.34
C LEU A 174 -11.55 -1.59 12.93
N VAL A 175 -11.82 -1.48 11.64
CA VAL A 175 -12.90 -0.60 11.14
C VAL A 175 -14.23 -1.34 11.05
N ARG A 176 -15.33 -0.58 11.06
CA ARG A 176 -16.67 -1.15 10.90
C ARG A 176 -16.80 -1.87 9.56
N PRO A 177 -17.53 -2.99 9.47
CA PRO A 177 -17.69 -3.75 8.21
C PRO A 177 -18.18 -2.91 7.02
N GLN A 178 -19.02 -1.90 7.29
CA GLN A 178 -19.57 -0.98 6.28
C GLN A 178 -18.54 0.02 5.71
N LEU A 179 -17.38 0.14 6.37
CA LEU A 179 -16.27 1.02 5.98
C LEU A 179 -15.00 0.23 5.67
N ARG A 180 -15.13 -1.09 5.45
CA ARG A 180 -14.05 -2.02 5.12
C ARG A 180 -14.12 -2.40 3.66
N PHE A 181 -13.07 -2.10 2.92
CA PHE A 181 -12.93 -2.38 1.49
C PHE A 181 -11.79 -3.34 1.26
N ALA A 182 -12.04 -4.42 0.51
CA ALA A 182 -11.04 -5.44 0.30
C ALA A 182 -11.11 -6.03 -1.11
N ARG A 183 -9.94 -6.43 -1.61
CA ARG A 183 -9.78 -7.27 -2.80
C ARG A 183 -8.65 -8.27 -2.58
N GLY A 184 -8.33 -9.08 -3.58
CA GLY A 184 -7.21 -10.01 -3.53
C GLY A 184 -7.20 -10.90 -2.28
N TRP A 185 -6.00 -11.16 -1.77
CA TRP A 185 -5.82 -12.02 -0.59
C TRP A 185 -6.61 -11.54 0.64
N LEU A 186 -6.70 -10.22 0.86
CA LEU A 186 -7.46 -9.68 1.99
C LEU A 186 -8.95 -10.04 1.88
N GLY A 187 -9.53 -9.93 0.69
CA GLY A 187 -10.92 -10.31 0.44
C GLY A 187 -11.19 -11.80 0.72
N GLU A 188 -10.29 -12.68 0.27
CA GLU A 188 -10.33 -14.12 0.54
C GLU A 188 -10.25 -14.41 2.03
N ALA A 189 -9.25 -13.82 2.71
CA ALA A 189 -9.03 -14.03 4.15
C ALA A 189 -10.19 -13.50 5.03
N LEU A 190 -10.87 -12.42 4.63
CA LEU A 190 -12.07 -11.93 5.30
C LEU A 190 -13.27 -12.85 5.05
N THR A 191 -13.43 -13.34 3.84
CA THR A 191 -14.50 -14.30 3.47
C THR A 191 -14.37 -15.59 4.29
N GLU A 192 -13.17 -16.17 4.37
CA GLU A 192 -12.91 -17.37 5.18
C GLU A 192 -13.24 -17.19 6.67
N ARG A 193 -13.15 -15.96 7.19
CA ARG A 193 -13.49 -15.59 8.56
C ARG A 193 -14.97 -15.24 8.78
N GLY A 194 -15.77 -15.22 7.72
CA GLY A 194 -17.15 -14.76 7.77
C GLY A 194 -17.31 -13.27 8.03
N GLU A 195 -16.25 -12.50 7.79
CA GLU A 195 -16.23 -11.05 8.00
C GLU A 195 -16.85 -10.31 6.81
N LYS A 196 -17.68 -9.32 7.10
CA LYS A 196 -18.31 -8.49 6.07
C LYS A 196 -17.37 -7.37 5.61
N PHE A 197 -17.38 -7.10 4.29
CA PHE A 197 -16.63 -6.02 3.64
C PHE A 197 -17.27 -5.67 2.30
N HIS A 198 -16.82 -4.59 1.68
CA HIS A 198 -17.16 -4.20 0.32
C HIS A 198 -16.04 -4.61 -0.63
N PRO A 199 -16.30 -5.49 -1.60
CA PRO A 199 -15.31 -5.82 -2.63
C PRO A 199 -15.15 -4.63 -3.60
N PHE A 200 -13.94 -4.49 -4.16
CA PHE A 200 -13.65 -3.51 -5.19
C PHE A 200 -12.63 -4.07 -6.20
N GLU A 201 -12.66 -3.56 -7.42
CA GLU A 201 -11.69 -3.85 -8.47
C GLU A 201 -10.78 -2.63 -8.73
N ARG A 202 -11.32 -1.43 -8.59
CA ARG A 202 -10.64 -0.15 -8.76
C ARG A 202 -10.90 0.75 -7.55
N TRP A 203 -9.89 1.51 -7.16
CA TRP A 203 -10.00 2.39 -6.00
C TRP A 203 -11.14 3.42 -6.12
N SER A 204 -11.42 3.89 -7.33
CA SER A 204 -12.52 4.79 -7.60
C SER A 204 -13.89 4.27 -7.15
N GLN A 205 -14.10 2.94 -7.15
CA GLN A 205 -15.34 2.34 -6.64
C GLN A 205 -15.49 2.49 -5.13
N ILE A 206 -14.38 2.55 -4.38
CA ILE A 206 -14.39 2.85 -2.95
C ILE A 206 -14.95 4.27 -2.73
N ALA A 207 -14.44 5.22 -3.53
CA ALA A 207 -14.89 6.60 -3.46
C ALA A 207 -16.38 6.73 -3.79
N ASP A 208 -16.87 6.01 -4.81
CA ASP A 208 -18.29 6.02 -5.18
C ASP A 208 -19.18 5.49 -4.05
N GLN A 209 -18.75 4.45 -3.34
CA GLN A 209 -19.50 3.91 -2.20
C GLN A 209 -19.47 4.85 -0.99
N LEU A 210 -18.30 5.45 -0.66
CA LEU A 210 -18.17 6.37 0.47
C LEU A 210 -18.91 7.70 0.26
N GLN A 211 -19.17 8.09 -0.98
CA GLN A 211 -19.99 9.27 -1.29
C GLN A 211 -21.46 9.07 -0.93
N ASN A 212 -21.94 7.83 -0.95
CA ASN A 212 -23.35 7.48 -0.77
C ASN A 212 -23.64 6.89 0.63
N ALA A 213 -22.64 6.80 1.50
CA ALA A 213 -22.71 6.17 2.82
C ALA A 213 -22.99 7.15 3.98
#